data_b846aafac51ed0bb79fcbc990d8f0980
#
_entry.id   b846aafac51ed0bb79fcbc990d8f0980
#
_cell.length_a   1.000
_cell.length_b   1.000
_cell.length_c   1.000
_cell.angle_alpha   90.00
_cell.angle_beta   90.00
_cell.angle_gamma   90.00
#
_symmetry.space_group_name_H-M   'P 1'
#
loop_
_entity.id
_entity.type
_entity.pdbx_description
1 polymer ?
#
loop_
_entity_poly.entity_id
_entity_poly.type
_entity_poly.pdbx_seq_one_letter_code
_entity_poly.pdbx_strand_id
1 'polypeptide(L)'
;MDLQPSIDVTSPDQYSAGTPTPAAIVAGEVPASEAPRPLSAFDMFSIGIGPSSSHTVGPMRAGLAFSTELCALPDYSHLSHVTIDLFGSLGATGRGHNTDRAVLLGLAGYDPETVSIETVESLIPQIASSGRLPFAGGREIPFDIESDIRFLPRTVLSYHVNALTITAYAGESLVLERTYYSVGGGFVMAQTNNDPEHPEIASLASAQETTGMCTPAPYPFSTAAQLLAQCTRSGLSIAEVVRANELSARSEVALDAYLDQIAHTMFHAIEAGISSTGILPGGLDVPRRANALAAQLRARAEKAFSASERRGWAGVMQDPLRAMDWVNLYALAVNEENAAGHRIVTAPTNGAAGVIPAVLGYLVAFCPEAGASFPDFSPSNLAGISELPLDESSESASCRRASIHEFLLAATAIGALIKTNASIAGAEVGCQGEVGSASAMAAAGLAQALGGTPQQVENAAEIAMEHSLGLTCDPVGGLVQIPCIERNAIAAVKAINAARMALWGDGRHTVS
;
A
#
# COMPACT_ATOMS: atom_id res chain seq x y z
N MET A 1 23.97 53.09 15.09
CA MET A 1 23.53 52.50 16.38
C MET A 1 23.74 51.02 16.24
N ASP A 2 24.88 50.62 16.80
CA ASP A 2 25.38 49.26 16.93
C ASP A 2 24.46 48.38 17.78
N LEU A 3 24.40 47.12 17.46
CA LEU A 3 24.38 46.00 18.40
C LEU A 3 24.43 44.66 17.61
N GLN A 4 25.65 44.19 17.32
CA GLN A 4 25.94 42.76 17.17
C GLN A 4 26.39 42.23 18.54
N PRO A 5 25.93 41.05 18.97
CA PRO A 5 26.67 40.25 19.95
C PRO A 5 27.58 39.25 19.21
N SER A 6 28.87 39.43 19.43
CA SER A 6 29.93 38.50 19.09
C SER A 6 29.77 37.21 19.90
N ILE A 7 29.66 36.05 19.22
CA ILE A 7 29.82 34.74 19.86
C ILE A 7 31.32 34.41 19.89
N ASP A 8 31.88 34.32 21.06
CA ASP A 8 33.25 33.93 21.34
C ASP A 8 33.40 32.41 21.23
N VAL A 9 34.16 31.92 20.26
CA VAL A 9 34.46 30.51 20.01
C VAL A 9 35.88 30.23 20.49
N THR A 10 36.10 30.11 21.80
CA THR A 10 37.32 29.54 22.33
C THR A 10 37.04 28.79 23.65
N SER A 11 36.87 27.48 23.56
CA SER A 11 37.36 26.48 24.52
C SER A 11 37.03 25.06 24.08
N PRO A 12 37.99 24.26 23.64
CA PRO A 12 37.81 22.83 23.47
C PRO A 12 38.31 22.12 24.72
N ASP A 13 37.49 22.02 25.76
CA ASP A 13 37.77 21.10 26.89
C ASP A 13 36.58 21.13 27.87
N GLN A 14 35.58 20.29 27.61
CA GLN A 14 34.69 19.72 28.63
C GLN A 14 33.58 18.84 28.02
N TYR A 15 33.93 17.79 27.25
CA TYR A 15 33.09 16.63 27.05
C TYR A 15 33.89 15.34 27.09
N SER A 16 34.40 15.04 28.28
CA SER A 16 34.77 13.67 28.65
C SER A 16 33.63 13.04 29.46
N ALA A 17 32.50 12.80 28.83
CA ALA A 17 31.50 11.87 29.31
C ALA A 17 31.68 10.59 28.49
N GLY A 18 32.06 9.50 29.15
CA GLY A 18 32.29 8.22 28.51
C GLY A 18 31.16 7.83 27.61
N THR A 19 31.49 7.57 26.37
CA THR A 19 30.63 6.87 25.43
C THR A 19 30.19 5.55 26.09
N PRO A 20 28.88 5.34 26.35
CA PRO A 20 28.45 4.00 26.68
C PRO A 20 28.71 3.15 25.44
N THR A 21 29.59 2.17 25.57
CA THR A 21 29.68 1.08 24.61
C THR A 21 28.26 0.57 24.41
N PRO A 22 27.75 0.43 23.17
CA PRO A 22 26.45 -0.18 22.97
C PRO A 22 26.51 -1.56 23.60
N ALA A 23 25.80 -1.74 24.71
CA ALA A 23 25.55 -3.07 25.23
C ALA A 23 24.89 -3.82 24.10
N ALA A 24 25.56 -4.83 23.56
CA ALA A 24 24.94 -5.78 22.66
C ALA A 24 23.69 -6.28 23.39
N ILE A 25 22.52 -5.84 22.94
CA ILE A 25 21.26 -6.43 23.37
C ILE A 25 21.31 -7.83 22.75
N VAL A 26 21.80 -8.78 23.53
CA VAL A 26 21.58 -10.19 23.27
C VAL A 26 20.08 -10.35 23.48
N ALA A 27 19.33 -10.25 22.39
CA ALA A 27 17.94 -10.64 22.36
C ALA A 27 17.90 -12.09 22.84
N GLY A 28 17.34 -12.31 24.06
CA GLY A 28 17.11 -13.64 24.56
C GLY A 28 16.40 -14.44 23.46
N GLU A 29 16.88 -15.64 23.16
CA GLU A 29 16.25 -16.53 22.20
C GLU A 29 14.83 -16.81 22.69
N VAL A 30 13.84 -16.13 22.12
CA VAL A 30 12.44 -16.51 22.28
C VAL A 30 12.29 -17.86 21.58
N PRO A 31 11.80 -18.91 22.26
CA PRO A 31 11.57 -20.21 21.63
C PRO A 31 10.74 -20.03 20.35
N ALA A 32 11.09 -20.71 19.27
CA ALA A 32 10.42 -20.57 17.96
C ALA A 32 8.90 -20.81 18.03
N SER A 33 8.43 -21.54 19.05
CA SER A 33 7.01 -21.78 19.33
C SER A 33 6.27 -20.58 19.98
N GLU A 34 6.99 -19.58 20.48
CA GLU A 34 6.45 -18.40 21.17
C GLU A 34 6.65 -17.09 20.39
N ALA A 35 7.49 -17.11 19.33
CA ALA A 35 7.71 -15.91 18.53
C ALA A 35 6.47 -15.64 17.64
N PRO A 36 6.02 -14.36 17.58
CA PRO A 36 4.89 -14.02 16.73
C PRO A 36 5.24 -14.30 15.26
N ARG A 37 4.25 -14.81 14.53
CA ARG A 37 4.37 -14.96 13.08
C ARG A 37 4.50 -13.58 12.43
N PRO A 38 5.47 -13.34 11.53
CA PRO A 38 5.52 -12.10 10.77
C PRO A 38 4.27 -11.94 9.91
N LEU A 39 3.88 -10.68 9.62
CA LEU A 39 2.80 -10.39 8.68
C LEU A 39 3.14 -10.98 7.30
N SER A 40 2.11 -11.46 6.64
CA SER A 40 2.16 -12.16 5.36
C SER A 40 2.18 -11.20 4.17
N ALA A 41 2.58 -11.69 3.00
CA ALA A 41 2.39 -10.99 1.73
C ALA A 41 0.90 -10.69 1.48
N PHE A 42 -0.01 -11.54 1.94
CA PHE A 42 -1.45 -11.37 1.86
C PHE A 42 -1.98 -10.25 2.78
N ASP A 43 -1.22 -9.89 3.82
CA ASP A 43 -1.53 -8.76 4.70
C ASP A 43 -0.96 -7.45 4.15
N MET A 44 0.24 -7.50 3.55
CA MET A 44 0.97 -6.32 3.10
C MET A 44 0.54 -5.82 1.73
N PHE A 45 0.01 -6.70 0.88
CA PHE A 45 -0.52 -6.37 -0.43
C PHE A 45 -1.98 -6.79 -0.48
N SER A 46 -2.87 -5.88 -0.80
CA SER A 46 -4.28 -6.21 -0.98
C SER A 46 -4.86 -5.44 -2.16
N ILE A 47 -5.62 -6.13 -2.99
CA ILE A 47 -6.34 -5.50 -4.08
C ILE A 47 -7.54 -4.76 -3.50
N GLY A 48 -7.78 -3.53 -3.98
CA GLY A 48 -8.88 -2.72 -3.50
C GLY A 48 -9.17 -1.55 -4.42
N ILE A 49 -9.89 -0.58 -3.89
CA ILE A 49 -10.24 0.65 -4.59
C ILE A 49 -9.69 1.86 -3.83
N GLY A 50 -9.37 2.94 -4.58
CA GLY A 50 -8.95 4.22 -3.99
C GLY A 50 -10.09 5.00 -3.33
N PRO A 51 -9.77 6.14 -2.72
CA PRO A 51 -8.43 6.72 -2.64
C PRO A 51 -7.63 6.36 -1.37
N SER A 52 -8.23 5.73 -0.34
CA SER A 52 -7.59 5.54 0.96
C SER A 52 -7.79 4.14 1.53
N SER A 53 -6.73 3.51 2.04
CA SER A 53 -6.86 2.22 2.73
C SER A 53 -7.65 2.34 4.04
N SER A 54 -7.42 3.40 4.82
CA SER A 54 -8.09 3.59 6.11
C SER A 54 -9.47 4.25 6.01
N HIS A 55 -9.71 5.08 4.98
CA HIS A 55 -10.96 5.83 4.84
C HIS A 55 -11.90 5.28 3.74
N THR A 56 -11.43 4.34 2.93
CA THR A 56 -12.23 3.70 1.86
C THR A 56 -12.26 2.18 2.03
N VAL A 57 -11.11 1.49 1.88
CA VAL A 57 -11.06 0.01 1.93
C VAL A 57 -11.53 -0.53 3.29
N GLY A 58 -11.02 0.02 4.40
CA GLY A 58 -11.41 -0.39 5.74
C GLY A 58 -12.91 -0.20 6.02
N PRO A 59 -13.49 1.00 5.83
CA PRO A 59 -14.93 1.22 5.95
C PRO A 59 -15.78 0.32 5.03
N MET A 60 -15.33 0.03 3.81
CA MET A 60 -16.04 -0.91 2.92
C MET A 60 -16.04 -2.33 3.47
N ARG A 61 -14.90 -2.81 3.97
CA ARG A 61 -14.80 -4.13 4.65
C ARG A 61 -15.67 -4.18 5.91
N ALA A 62 -15.72 -3.09 6.69
CA ALA A 62 -16.60 -2.99 7.86
C ALA A 62 -18.08 -3.10 7.47
N GLY A 63 -18.50 -2.38 6.43
CA GLY A 63 -19.87 -2.46 5.89
C GLY A 63 -20.22 -3.88 5.40
N LEU A 64 -19.29 -4.53 4.69
CA LEU A 64 -19.46 -5.91 4.20
C LEU A 64 -19.57 -6.92 5.37
N ALA A 65 -18.73 -6.79 6.38
CA ALA A 65 -18.79 -7.65 7.56
C ALA A 65 -20.11 -7.47 8.32
N PHE A 66 -20.54 -6.21 8.52
CA PHE A 66 -21.81 -5.88 9.15
C PHE A 66 -22.98 -6.48 8.37
N SER A 67 -23.03 -6.30 7.06
CA SER A 67 -24.10 -6.84 6.23
C SER A 67 -24.12 -8.36 6.22
N THR A 68 -22.96 -9.01 6.23
CA THR A 68 -22.83 -10.46 6.29
C THR A 68 -23.37 -11.01 7.62
N GLU A 69 -23.00 -10.38 8.75
CA GLU A 69 -23.51 -10.76 10.08
C GLU A 69 -25.03 -10.54 10.16
N LEU A 70 -25.50 -9.36 9.72
CA LEU A 70 -26.93 -9.01 9.78
C LEU A 70 -27.79 -9.95 8.93
N CYS A 71 -27.35 -10.33 7.74
CA CYS A 71 -28.07 -11.26 6.86
C CYS A 71 -28.26 -12.66 7.48
N ALA A 72 -27.42 -13.06 8.42
CA ALA A 72 -27.52 -14.33 9.13
C ALA A 72 -28.53 -14.30 10.31
N LEU A 73 -29.01 -13.11 10.69
CA LEU A 73 -29.95 -12.97 11.81
C LEU A 73 -31.41 -13.25 11.38
N PRO A 74 -32.24 -13.83 12.26
CA PRO A 74 -33.65 -14.07 11.96
C PRO A 74 -34.44 -12.81 11.63
N ASP A 75 -34.10 -11.68 12.28
CA ASP A 75 -34.79 -10.40 12.15
C ASP A 75 -34.42 -9.64 10.88
N TYR A 76 -33.47 -10.14 10.06
CA TYR A 76 -33.10 -9.54 8.78
C TYR A 76 -34.31 -9.35 7.85
N SER A 77 -35.29 -10.26 7.87
CA SER A 77 -36.52 -10.15 7.08
C SER A 77 -37.37 -8.92 7.45
N HIS A 78 -37.16 -8.34 8.63
CA HIS A 78 -37.88 -7.18 9.15
C HIS A 78 -37.07 -5.89 9.13
N LEU A 79 -35.83 -5.92 8.59
CA LEU A 79 -34.96 -4.76 8.47
C LEU A 79 -35.69 -3.60 7.78
N SER A 80 -35.73 -2.45 8.42
CA SER A 80 -36.44 -1.26 7.95
C SER A 80 -35.56 -0.04 7.80
N HIS A 81 -34.48 0.06 8.58
CA HIS A 81 -33.63 1.25 8.65
C HIS A 81 -32.21 0.90 9.08
N VAL A 82 -31.21 1.64 8.54
CA VAL A 82 -29.80 1.55 8.94
C VAL A 82 -29.25 2.96 9.09
N THR A 83 -28.47 3.20 10.14
CA THR A 83 -27.72 4.45 10.33
C THR A 83 -26.23 4.18 10.42
N ILE A 84 -25.42 5.17 10.01
CA ILE A 84 -23.95 5.09 9.97
C ILE A 84 -23.37 6.31 10.67
N ASP A 85 -22.58 6.11 11.70
CA ASP A 85 -21.83 7.15 12.40
C ASP A 85 -20.35 7.07 12.04
N LEU A 86 -19.79 8.14 11.50
CA LEU A 86 -18.38 8.27 11.14
C LEU A 86 -17.69 9.20 12.13
N PHE A 87 -16.78 8.66 12.94
CA PHE A 87 -16.14 9.39 14.04
C PHE A 87 -14.74 9.88 13.68
N GLY A 88 -14.26 10.88 14.42
CA GLY A 88 -12.88 11.36 14.39
C GLY A 88 -12.41 11.70 12.98
N SER A 89 -11.35 11.06 12.51
CA SER A 89 -10.78 11.31 11.18
C SER A 89 -11.72 10.87 10.05
N LEU A 90 -12.47 9.78 10.20
CA LEU A 90 -13.50 9.38 9.22
C LEU A 90 -14.61 10.43 9.11
N GLY A 91 -14.97 11.08 10.22
CA GLY A 91 -15.92 12.18 10.24
C GLY A 91 -15.37 13.47 9.64
N ALA A 92 -14.07 13.75 9.84
CA ALA A 92 -13.46 15.01 9.41
C ALA A 92 -13.12 15.04 7.91
N THR A 93 -12.63 13.95 7.37
CA THR A 93 -12.11 13.88 6.00
C THR A 93 -12.82 12.83 5.12
N GLY A 94 -13.82 12.15 5.67
CA GLY A 94 -14.49 11.03 5.01
C GLY A 94 -15.15 11.36 3.67
N ARG A 95 -15.74 12.56 3.52
CA ARG A 95 -16.31 13.00 2.24
C ARG A 95 -15.25 13.09 1.14
N GLY A 96 -14.05 13.62 1.47
CA GLY A 96 -12.93 13.71 0.52
C GLY A 96 -12.31 12.35 0.16
N HIS A 97 -12.50 11.34 1.01
CA HIS A 97 -12.00 9.98 0.80
C HIS A 97 -13.10 8.99 0.39
N ASN A 98 -14.31 9.46 0.06
CA ASN A 98 -15.47 8.63 -0.30
C ASN A 98 -15.82 7.56 0.76
N THR A 99 -15.68 7.87 2.06
CA THR A 99 -15.94 6.93 3.16
C THR A 99 -17.42 6.53 3.20
N ASP A 100 -18.32 7.47 2.98
CA ASP A 100 -19.76 7.24 2.82
C ASP A 100 -20.06 6.24 1.71
N ARG A 101 -19.53 6.47 0.51
CA ARG A 101 -19.67 5.54 -0.61
C ARG A 101 -19.11 4.16 -0.29
N ALA A 102 -17.96 4.10 0.36
CA ALA A 102 -17.30 2.84 0.69
C ALA A 102 -18.14 1.99 1.66
N VAL A 103 -18.67 2.58 2.74
CA VAL A 103 -19.55 1.86 3.67
C VAL A 103 -20.80 1.36 2.97
N LEU A 104 -21.42 2.18 2.11
CA LEU A 104 -22.62 1.79 1.35
C LEU A 104 -22.35 0.65 0.37
N LEU A 105 -21.20 0.65 -0.31
CA LEU A 105 -20.77 -0.48 -1.15
C LEU A 105 -20.65 -1.76 -0.32
N GLY A 106 -20.04 -1.71 0.86
CA GLY A 106 -19.94 -2.84 1.77
C GLY A 106 -21.31 -3.34 2.25
N LEU A 107 -22.22 -2.44 2.65
CA LEU A 107 -23.58 -2.79 3.03
C LEU A 107 -24.38 -3.40 1.88
N ALA A 108 -24.12 -2.99 0.65
CA ALA A 108 -24.69 -3.59 -0.56
C ALA A 108 -24.09 -4.98 -0.88
N GLY A 109 -23.11 -5.46 -0.11
CA GLY A 109 -22.51 -6.79 -0.25
C GLY A 109 -21.31 -6.84 -1.19
N TYR A 110 -20.75 -5.69 -1.58
CA TYR A 110 -19.58 -5.64 -2.45
C TYR A 110 -18.27 -5.70 -1.66
N ASP A 111 -17.35 -6.51 -2.16
CA ASP A 111 -15.99 -6.62 -1.64
C ASP A 111 -15.06 -5.64 -2.38
N PRO A 112 -14.15 -4.92 -1.68
CA PRO A 112 -13.23 -3.98 -2.33
C PRO A 112 -12.29 -4.63 -3.35
N GLU A 113 -12.02 -5.94 -3.23
CA GLU A 113 -11.16 -6.67 -4.16
C GLU A 113 -11.84 -6.97 -5.50
N THR A 114 -13.15 -7.18 -5.49
CA THR A 114 -13.88 -7.70 -6.67
C THR A 114 -14.92 -6.74 -7.27
N VAL A 115 -15.30 -5.67 -6.55
CA VAL A 115 -16.31 -4.71 -7.03
C VAL A 115 -15.92 -4.11 -8.37
N SER A 116 -16.85 -4.01 -9.33
CA SER A 116 -16.59 -3.33 -10.59
C SER A 116 -16.52 -1.82 -10.43
N ILE A 117 -15.69 -1.15 -11.22
CA ILE A 117 -15.60 0.33 -11.19
C ILE A 117 -16.93 0.97 -11.57
N GLU A 118 -17.67 0.38 -12.51
CA GLU A 118 -19.02 0.83 -12.87
C GLU A 118 -19.97 0.84 -11.66
N THR A 119 -19.92 -0.21 -10.81
CA THR A 119 -20.70 -0.27 -9.56
C THR A 119 -20.25 0.81 -8.59
N VAL A 120 -18.92 1.01 -8.43
CA VAL A 120 -18.36 2.06 -7.56
C VAL A 120 -18.85 3.44 -7.96
N GLU A 121 -18.96 3.72 -9.24
CA GLU A 121 -19.40 5.03 -9.75
C GLU A 121 -20.94 5.21 -9.73
N SER A 122 -21.70 4.13 -9.92
CA SER A 122 -23.16 4.21 -10.09
C SER A 122 -23.97 4.10 -8.80
N LEU A 123 -23.45 3.50 -7.72
CA LEU A 123 -24.22 3.22 -6.50
C LEU A 123 -24.78 4.48 -5.84
N ILE A 124 -23.96 5.51 -5.62
CA ILE A 124 -24.43 6.77 -4.98
C ILE A 124 -25.50 7.47 -5.81
N PRO A 125 -25.33 7.69 -7.14
CA PRO A 125 -26.40 8.21 -8.00
C PRO A 125 -27.68 7.36 -7.96
N GLN A 126 -27.56 6.04 -7.92
CA GLN A 126 -28.71 5.13 -7.80
C GLN A 126 -29.47 5.33 -6.48
N ILE A 127 -28.76 5.36 -5.34
CA ILE A 127 -29.40 5.60 -4.03
C ILE A 127 -30.03 6.99 -3.98
N ALA A 128 -29.33 8.02 -4.43
CA ALA A 128 -29.85 9.39 -4.45
C ALA A 128 -31.14 9.54 -5.29
N SER A 129 -31.25 8.81 -6.40
CA SER A 129 -32.42 8.85 -7.28
C SER A 129 -33.59 8.00 -6.78
N SER A 130 -33.32 6.86 -6.15
CA SER A 130 -34.35 5.90 -5.69
C SER A 130 -34.80 6.14 -4.25
N GLY A 131 -33.98 6.80 -3.41
CA GLY A 131 -34.18 6.87 -1.95
C GLY A 131 -34.07 5.50 -1.27
N ARG A 132 -33.34 4.56 -1.89
CA ARG A 132 -33.24 3.18 -1.41
C ARG A 132 -31.80 2.68 -1.49
N LEU A 133 -31.34 2.02 -0.42
CA LEU A 133 -30.08 1.31 -0.38
C LEU A 133 -30.31 -0.16 -0.77
N PRO A 134 -29.67 -0.66 -1.85
CA PRO A 134 -29.61 -2.08 -2.11
C PRO A 134 -28.72 -2.72 -1.02
N PHE A 135 -29.31 -3.61 -0.23
CA PHE A 135 -28.61 -4.25 0.88
C PHE A 135 -28.18 -5.68 0.48
N ALA A 136 -27.10 -6.18 1.07
CA ALA A 136 -26.66 -7.55 0.89
C ALA A 136 -27.83 -8.54 1.13
N GLY A 137 -27.86 -9.64 0.38
CA GLY A 137 -28.98 -10.60 0.44
C GLY A 137 -30.22 -10.19 -0.39
N GLY A 138 -30.09 -9.14 -1.24
CA GLY A 138 -31.11 -8.76 -2.23
C GLY A 138 -32.28 -7.94 -1.70
N ARG A 139 -32.17 -7.39 -0.49
CA ARG A 139 -33.17 -6.50 0.08
C ARG A 139 -32.88 -5.04 -0.26
N GLU A 140 -33.90 -4.23 -0.47
CA GLU A 140 -33.81 -2.78 -0.57
C GLU A 140 -34.51 -2.11 0.60
N ILE A 141 -33.82 -1.21 1.30
CA ILE A 141 -34.39 -0.44 2.41
C ILE A 141 -34.44 1.05 2.07
N PRO A 142 -35.41 1.81 2.62
CA PRO A 142 -35.37 3.27 2.55
C PRO A 142 -34.06 3.80 3.11
N PHE A 143 -33.43 4.76 2.44
CA PHE A 143 -32.17 5.32 2.87
C PHE A 143 -31.97 6.73 2.29
N ASP A 144 -31.62 7.66 3.16
CA ASP A 144 -31.26 9.03 2.78
C ASP A 144 -29.80 9.30 3.18
N ILE A 145 -28.95 9.54 2.20
CA ILE A 145 -27.51 9.74 2.39
C ILE A 145 -27.20 10.90 3.36
N GLU A 146 -28.02 11.96 3.35
CA GLU A 146 -27.76 13.16 4.16
C GLU A 146 -28.20 13.00 5.62
N SER A 147 -29.25 12.20 5.90
CA SER A 147 -29.77 12.00 7.26
C SER A 147 -29.26 10.73 7.94
N ASP A 148 -29.03 9.67 7.17
CA ASP A 148 -28.68 8.35 7.71
C ASP A 148 -27.17 8.14 7.87
N ILE A 149 -26.34 9.03 7.28
CA ILE A 149 -24.89 9.06 7.50
C ILE A 149 -24.53 10.32 8.30
N ARG A 150 -24.05 10.12 9.52
CA ARG A 150 -23.65 11.23 10.40
C ARG A 150 -22.12 11.35 10.44
N PHE A 151 -21.60 12.50 10.06
CA PHE A 151 -20.18 12.83 10.17
C PHE A 151 -19.92 13.51 11.52
N LEU A 152 -19.17 12.87 12.41
CA LEU A 152 -18.93 13.27 13.80
C LEU A 152 -17.43 13.56 14.05
N PRO A 153 -16.84 14.60 13.43
CA PRO A 153 -15.40 14.84 13.44
C PRO A 153 -14.82 15.17 14.83
N ARG A 154 -15.67 15.65 15.75
CA ARG A 154 -15.25 16.04 17.11
C ARG A 154 -15.36 14.91 18.12
N THR A 155 -15.98 13.81 17.77
CA THR A 155 -16.13 12.63 18.62
C THR A 155 -15.05 11.63 18.24
N VAL A 156 -14.13 11.36 19.16
CA VAL A 156 -13.06 10.37 18.98
C VAL A 156 -13.27 9.24 19.98
N LEU A 157 -13.33 8.00 19.49
CA LEU A 157 -13.47 6.82 20.34
C LEU A 157 -12.12 6.43 20.93
N SER A 158 -12.13 5.76 22.08
CA SER A 158 -10.94 5.52 22.91
C SER A 158 -9.87 4.65 22.22
N TYR A 159 -10.28 3.71 21.35
CA TYR A 159 -9.35 2.77 20.74
C TYR A 159 -8.58 3.37 19.54
N HIS A 160 -9.27 4.05 18.61
CA HIS A 160 -8.64 4.58 17.41
C HIS A 160 -9.40 5.74 16.80
N VAL A 161 -8.69 6.67 16.16
CA VAL A 161 -9.28 7.90 15.56
C VAL A 161 -10.15 7.64 14.33
N ASN A 162 -9.97 6.50 13.63
CA ASN A 162 -10.77 6.11 12.47
C ASN A 162 -11.81 5.08 12.90
N ALA A 163 -12.91 5.54 13.46
CA ALA A 163 -13.98 4.69 13.95
C ALA A 163 -15.29 4.92 13.20
N LEU A 164 -16.09 3.86 13.06
CA LEU A 164 -17.46 3.95 12.57
C LEU A 164 -18.36 2.98 13.33
N THR A 165 -19.61 3.39 13.55
CA THR A 165 -20.67 2.53 14.10
C THR A 165 -21.77 2.41 13.07
N ILE A 166 -22.24 1.18 12.84
CA ILE A 166 -23.36 0.87 11.96
C ILE A 166 -24.46 0.27 12.82
N THR A 167 -25.69 0.80 12.72
CA THR A 167 -26.82 0.37 13.52
C THR A 167 -28.00 0.03 12.62
N ALA A 168 -28.58 -1.16 12.80
CA ALA A 168 -29.72 -1.68 12.05
C ALA A 168 -30.97 -1.83 12.92
N TYR A 169 -32.13 -1.46 12.37
CA TYR A 169 -33.42 -1.47 13.05
C TYR A 169 -34.50 -2.24 12.29
N ALA A 170 -35.40 -2.88 13.04
CA ALA A 170 -36.68 -3.43 12.57
C ALA A 170 -37.82 -2.63 13.22
N GLY A 171 -38.40 -1.65 12.51
CA GLY A 171 -39.24 -0.63 13.11
C GLY A 171 -38.45 0.21 14.12
N GLU A 172 -38.89 0.23 15.39
CA GLU A 172 -38.17 0.93 16.48
C GLU A 172 -37.20 0.00 17.26
N SER A 173 -37.18 -1.29 16.93
CA SER A 173 -36.35 -2.25 17.64
C SER A 173 -34.94 -2.32 17.06
N LEU A 174 -33.92 -2.22 17.92
CA LEU A 174 -32.52 -2.45 17.57
C LEU A 174 -32.32 -3.92 17.20
N VAL A 175 -31.79 -4.19 16.01
CA VAL A 175 -31.46 -5.53 15.52
C VAL A 175 -29.99 -5.85 15.70
N LEU A 176 -29.12 -4.91 15.26
CA LEU A 176 -27.67 -5.09 15.33
C LEU A 176 -27.01 -3.71 15.43
N GLU A 177 -26.02 -3.60 16.30
CA GLU A 177 -25.11 -2.47 16.35
C GLU A 177 -23.67 -2.98 16.45
N ARG A 178 -22.78 -2.42 15.64
CA ARG A 178 -21.35 -2.78 15.63
C ARG A 178 -20.49 -1.55 15.43
N THR A 179 -19.44 -1.48 16.23
CA THR A 179 -18.37 -0.47 16.08
C THR A 179 -17.13 -1.11 15.50
N TYR A 180 -16.59 -0.47 14.47
CA TYR A 180 -15.38 -0.89 13.76
C TYR A 180 -14.34 0.22 13.79
N TYR A 181 -13.06 -0.19 13.70
CA TYR A 181 -11.91 0.70 13.68
C TYR A 181 -11.03 0.35 12.49
N SER A 182 -10.78 1.32 11.60
CA SER A 182 -9.92 1.15 10.44
C SER A 182 -8.49 1.61 10.77
N VAL A 183 -7.59 0.66 11.04
CA VAL A 183 -6.25 0.90 11.60
C VAL A 183 -5.15 1.04 10.54
N GLY A 184 -5.49 1.42 9.31
CA GLY A 184 -4.55 1.59 8.18
C GLY A 184 -4.30 0.30 7.40
N GLY A 185 -3.77 0.43 6.16
CA GLY A 185 -3.47 -0.72 5.29
C GLY A 185 -4.69 -1.59 4.90
N GLY A 186 -5.91 -1.13 5.15
CA GLY A 186 -7.13 -1.92 4.95
C GLY A 186 -7.46 -2.87 6.10
N PHE A 187 -6.68 -2.86 7.18
CA PHE A 187 -6.97 -3.64 8.40
C PHE A 187 -8.15 -3.03 9.15
N VAL A 188 -9.05 -3.88 9.62
CA VAL A 188 -10.23 -3.51 10.39
C VAL A 188 -10.29 -4.29 11.69
N MET A 189 -10.57 -3.59 12.77
CA MET A 189 -10.83 -4.17 14.08
C MET A 189 -12.30 -3.99 14.41
N ALA A 190 -12.94 -5.00 15.01
CA ALA A 190 -14.31 -4.93 15.47
C ALA A 190 -14.38 -4.92 17.00
N GLN A 191 -15.23 -4.10 17.56
CA GLN A 191 -15.56 -4.14 18.98
C GLN A 191 -16.51 -5.32 19.24
N THR A 192 -16.13 -6.21 20.15
CA THR A 192 -16.87 -7.44 20.46
C THR A 192 -17.82 -7.30 21.65
N ASN A 193 -17.62 -6.27 22.48
CA ASN A 193 -18.52 -5.92 23.58
C ASN A 193 -19.19 -4.55 23.36
N ASN A 194 -20.21 -4.23 24.15
CA ASN A 194 -20.94 -2.97 24.05
C ASN A 194 -20.47 -1.94 25.10
N ASP A 195 -19.24 -2.09 25.65
CA ASP A 195 -18.66 -1.13 26.60
C ASP A 195 -17.73 -0.15 25.87
N PRO A 196 -18.14 1.12 25.71
CA PRO A 196 -17.33 2.11 25.01
C PRO A 196 -16.11 2.61 25.82
N GLU A 197 -16.11 2.40 27.15
CA GLU A 197 -15.00 2.81 28.02
C GLU A 197 -13.91 1.72 28.08
N HIS A 198 -14.30 0.44 27.96
CA HIS A 198 -13.39 -0.71 27.97
C HIS A 198 -13.70 -1.63 26.78
N PRO A 199 -13.43 -1.19 25.54
CA PRO A 199 -13.74 -1.97 24.36
C PRO A 199 -12.88 -3.24 24.29
N GLU A 200 -13.53 -4.39 24.17
CA GLU A 200 -12.87 -5.62 23.75
C GLU A 200 -12.76 -5.62 22.23
N ILE A 201 -11.56 -5.75 21.70
CA ILE A 201 -11.26 -5.57 20.27
C ILE A 201 -10.73 -6.88 19.69
N ALA A 202 -11.30 -7.28 18.57
CA ALA A 202 -10.82 -8.39 17.76
C ALA A 202 -10.52 -7.95 16.33
N SER A 203 -9.51 -8.55 15.70
CA SER A 203 -9.28 -8.36 14.28
C SER A 203 -10.47 -8.88 13.48
N LEU A 204 -10.91 -8.11 12.50
CA LEU A 204 -11.84 -8.60 11.50
C LEU A 204 -11.01 -9.47 10.55
N ALA A 205 -10.91 -10.77 10.86
CA ALA A 205 -10.13 -11.70 10.06
C ALA A 205 -10.60 -11.66 8.60
N SER A 206 -9.67 -11.54 7.65
CA SER A 206 -9.99 -11.82 6.26
C SER A 206 -10.41 -13.29 6.13
N ALA A 207 -11.27 -13.60 5.19
CA ALA A 207 -11.69 -15.00 4.95
C ALA A 207 -10.50 -15.94 4.66
N GLN A 208 -9.34 -15.38 4.35
CA GLN A 208 -8.07 -16.09 4.11
C GLN A 208 -7.29 -16.40 5.41
N GLU A 209 -7.50 -15.63 6.50
CA GLU A 209 -6.80 -15.84 7.79
C GLU A 209 -7.30 -17.05 8.56
N THR A 210 -8.52 -17.52 8.33
CA THR A 210 -9.14 -18.59 9.12
C THR A 210 -8.60 -19.98 8.83
N THR A 211 -7.83 -20.21 7.75
CA THR A 211 -7.49 -21.56 7.29
C THR A 211 -6.04 -22.01 7.50
N GLY A 212 -5.11 -21.18 8.01
CA GLY A 212 -3.69 -21.58 8.04
C GLY A 212 -2.82 -21.05 9.18
N MET A 213 -3.34 -20.20 10.06
CA MET A 213 -2.50 -19.43 11.00
C MET A 213 -2.06 -20.15 12.29
N CYS A 214 -2.42 -21.42 12.48
CA CYS A 214 -2.00 -22.19 13.66
C CYS A 214 -0.61 -22.81 13.56
N THR A 215 0.04 -22.74 12.39
CA THR A 215 1.38 -23.32 12.20
C THR A 215 2.46 -22.28 12.53
N PRO A 216 3.41 -22.58 13.42
CA PRO A 216 4.54 -21.68 13.70
C PRO A 216 5.33 -21.39 12.42
N ALA A 217 5.74 -20.14 12.24
CA ALA A 217 6.63 -19.77 11.14
C ALA A 217 8.01 -20.44 11.34
N PRO A 218 8.60 -21.05 10.32
CA PRO A 218 9.93 -21.69 10.45
C PRO A 218 11.04 -20.67 10.73
N TYR A 219 10.88 -19.43 10.28
CA TYR A 219 11.83 -18.34 10.47
C TYR A 219 11.12 -17.10 11.05
N PRO A 220 10.70 -17.12 12.32
CA PRO A 220 9.99 -16.00 12.91
C PRO A 220 10.94 -14.81 13.13
N PHE A 221 10.41 -13.59 12.93
CA PHE A 221 11.11 -12.34 13.20
C PHE A 221 10.13 -11.22 13.50
N SER A 222 10.53 -10.30 14.37
CA SER A 222 9.81 -9.06 14.66
C SER A 222 10.72 -7.83 14.57
N THR A 223 12.03 -8.02 14.40
CA THR A 223 13.02 -6.96 14.19
C THR A 223 13.92 -7.27 13.00
N ALA A 224 14.55 -6.24 12.41
CA ALA A 224 15.50 -6.42 11.31
C ALA A 224 16.70 -7.28 11.75
N ALA A 225 17.20 -7.09 12.97
CA ALA A 225 18.27 -7.90 13.52
C ALA A 225 17.90 -9.40 13.58
N GLN A 226 16.68 -9.74 13.98
CA GLN A 226 16.20 -11.12 13.96
C GLN A 226 16.10 -11.67 12.55
N LEU A 227 15.58 -10.89 11.59
CA LEU A 227 15.50 -11.28 10.18
C LEU A 227 16.89 -11.59 9.60
N LEU A 228 17.87 -10.70 9.81
CA LEU A 228 19.25 -10.90 9.35
C LEU A 228 19.92 -12.11 10.04
N ALA A 229 19.62 -12.34 11.33
CA ALA A 229 20.09 -13.55 12.03
C ALA A 229 19.48 -14.83 11.45
N GLN A 230 18.20 -14.81 11.04
CA GLN A 230 17.58 -15.94 10.32
C GLN A 230 18.28 -16.22 8.99
N CYS A 231 18.51 -15.18 8.18
CA CYS A 231 19.22 -15.31 6.91
C CYS A 231 20.64 -15.88 7.11
N THR A 232 21.38 -15.35 8.10
CA THR A 232 22.75 -15.81 8.39
C THR A 232 22.80 -17.27 8.83
N ARG A 233 21.85 -17.71 9.68
CA ARG A 233 21.79 -19.10 10.17
C ARG A 233 21.38 -20.10 9.10
N SER A 234 20.41 -19.74 8.25
CA SER A 234 19.86 -20.62 7.22
C SER A 234 20.64 -20.59 5.92
N GLY A 235 21.40 -19.53 5.67
CA GLY A 235 22.01 -19.26 4.35
C GLY A 235 21.01 -18.78 3.30
N LEU A 236 19.77 -18.43 3.70
CA LEU A 236 18.71 -17.98 2.84
C LEU A 236 18.74 -16.45 2.65
N SER A 237 18.27 -15.97 1.52
CA SER A 237 17.95 -14.58 1.27
C SER A 237 16.72 -14.14 2.07
N ILE A 238 16.43 -12.82 2.15
CA ILE A 238 15.22 -12.30 2.80
C ILE A 238 13.96 -12.82 2.10
N ALA A 239 13.93 -12.85 0.77
CA ALA A 239 12.80 -13.37 0.01
C ALA A 239 12.55 -14.86 0.29
N GLU A 240 13.59 -15.68 0.38
CA GLU A 240 13.49 -17.12 0.68
C GLU A 240 13.02 -17.37 2.12
N VAL A 241 13.45 -16.56 3.10
CA VAL A 241 12.96 -16.62 4.48
C VAL A 241 11.45 -16.33 4.53
N VAL A 242 10.99 -15.29 3.84
CA VAL A 242 9.55 -14.96 3.75
C VAL A 242 8.79 -16.09 3.02
N ARG A 243 9.31 -16.57 1.88
CA ARG A 243 8.69 -17.67 1.15
C ARG A 243 8.52 -18.91 2.02
N ALA A 244 9.53 -19.30 2.78
CA ALA A 244 9.44 -20.44 3.69
C ALA A 244 8.38 -20.23 4.79
N ASN A 245 8.27 -19.01 5.33
CA ASN A 245 7.22 -18.67 6.29
C ASN A 245 5.84 -18.75 5.66
N GLU A 246 5.66 -18.29 4.42
CA GLU A 246 4.39 -18.39 3.68
C GLU A 246 4.00 -19.86 3.43
N LEU A 247 4.94 -20.67 2.97
CA LEU A 247 4.71 -22.09 2.65
C LEU A 247 4.38 -22.95 3.88
N SER A 248 4.66 -22.49 5.09
CA SER A 248 4.21 -23.15 6.32
C SER A 248 2.69 -23.04 6.55
N ALA A 249 2.02 -22.09 5.90
CA ALA A 249 0.60 -21.81 6.06
C ALA A 249 -0.23 -22.12 4.81
N ARG A 250 0.39 -22.18 3.63
CA ARG A 250 -0.29 -22.33 2.34
C ARG A 250 0.55 -23.10 1.33
N SER A 251 -0.09 -23.56 0.24
CA SER A 251 0.63 -24.21 -0.84
C SER A 251 1.43 -23.23 -1.69
N GLU A 252 2.48 -23.70 -2.32
CA GLU A 252 3.29 -22.93 -3.27
C GLU A 252 2.44 -22.38 -4.41
N VAL A 253 1.55 -23.21 -4.97
CA VAL A 253 0.63 -22.78 -6.04
C VAL A 253 -0.24 -21.61 -5.61
N ALA A 254 -0.74 -21.60 -4.37
CA ALA A 254 -1.56 -20.50 -3.86
C ALA A 254 -0.74 -19.21 -3.63
N LEU A 255 0.50 -19.34 -3.13
CA LEU A 255 1.39 -18.21 -2.95
C LEU A 255 1.76 -17.59 -4.29
N ASP A 256 2.22 -18.42 -5.24
CA ASP A 256 2.66 -17.95 -6.55
C ASP A 256 1.53 -17.31 -7.34
N ALA A 257 0.34 -17.91 -7.34
CA ALA A 257 -0.84 -17.33 -7.98
C ALA A 257 -1.22 -15.96 -7.38
N TYR A 258 -1.07 -15.81 -6.06
CA TYR A 258 -1.33 -14.53 -5.40
C TYR A 258 -0.31 -13.45 -5.79
N LEU A 259 0.97 -13.78 -5.77
CA LEU A 259 2.03 -12.84 -6.17
C LEU A 259 1.89 -12.42 -7.65
N ASP A 260 1.54 -13.36 -8.53
CA ASP A 260 1.21 -13.06 -9.93
C ASP A 260 0.00 -12.13 -10.05
N GLN A 261 -1.07 -12.40 -9.30
CA GLN A 261 -2.27 -11.56 -9.29
C GLN A 261 -1.98 -10.13 -8.81
N ILE A 262 -1.16 -9.97 -7.76
CA ILE A 262 -0.72 -8.66 -7.26
C ILE A 262 0.07 -7.92 -8.34
N ALA A 263 1.06 -8.56 -8.97
CA ALA A 263 1.87 -7.96 -10.03
C ALA A 263 1.01 -7.53 -11.23
N HIS A 264 0.14 -8.41 -11.72
CA HIS A 264 -0.78 -8.09 -12.81
C HIS A 264 -1.69 -6.89 -12.48
N THR A 265 -2.25 -6.87 -11.26
CA THR A 265 -3.12 -5.76 -10.84
C THR A 265 -2.35 -4.43 -10.79
N MET A 266 -1.09 -4.45 -10.32
CA MET A 266 -0.21 -3.28 -10.32
C MET A 266 0.05 -2.76 -11.74
N PHE A 267 0.36 -3.65 -12.69
CA PHE A 267 0.62 -3.29 -14.08
C PHE A 267 -0.66 -2.80 -14.79
N HIS A 268 -1.79 -3.44 -14.55
CA HIS A 268 -3.07 -2.97 -15.06
C HIS A 268 -3.46 -1.58 -14.52
N ALA A 269 -3.14 -1.27 -13.26
CA ALA A 269 -3.36 0.06 -12.71
C ALA A 269 -2.50 1.13 -13.41
N ILE A 270 -1.25 0.79 -13.77
CA ILE A 270 -0.39 1.67 -14.58
C ILE A 270 -1.04 1.95 -15.94
N GLU A 271 -1.50 0.90 -16.65
CA GLU A 271 -2.11 1.06 -17.98
C GLU A 271 -3.44 1.79 -17.96
N ALA A 272 -4.27 1.49 -16.97
CA ALA A 272 -5.53 2.20 -16.76
C ALA A 272 -5.27 3.71 -16.58
N GLY A 273 -4.30 4.10 -15.75
CA GLY A 273 -3.94 5.49 -15.54
C GLY A 273 -3.34 6.15 -16.79
N ILE A 274 -2.50 5.44 -17.55
CA ILE A 274 -1.96 5.93 -18.83
C ILE A 274 -3.08 6.14 -19.87
N SER A 275 -4.10 5.31 -19.85
CA SER A 275 -5.23 5.38 -20.81
C SER A 275 -6.29 6.40 -20.42
N SER A 276 -6.34 6.77 -19.15
CA SER A 276 -7.37 7.65 -18.58
C SER A 276 -7.05 9.14 -18.83
N THR A 277 -8.10 9.93 -19.06
CA THR A 277 -8.02 11.38 -19.28
C THR A 277 -9.04 12.13 -18.43
N GLY A 278 -9.01 13.46 -18.43
CA GLY A 278 -10.00 14.29 -17.75
C GLY A 278 -9.48 14.90 -16.46
N ILE A 279 -10.40 15.19 -15.54
CA ILE A 279 -10.13 15.86 -14.25
C ILE A 279 -10.41 14.88 -13.12
N LEU A 280 -9.56 14.88 -12.09
CA LEU A 280 -9.74 14.06 -10.90
C LEU A 280 -10.95 14.56 -10.08
N PRO A 281 -11.72 13.66 -9.44
CA PRO A 281 -12.89 14.04 -8.66
C PRO A 281 -12.49 14.81 -7.38
N GLY A 282 -13.45 15.55 -6.78
CA GLY A 282 -13.27 16.20 -5.47
C GLY A 282 -13.14 17.72 -5.52
N GLY A 283 -13.20 18.35 -6.71
CA GLY A 283 -13.35 19.80 -6.85
C GLY A 283 -12.07 20.64 -6.75
N LEU A 284 -10.88 20.00 -6.81
CA LEU A 284 -9.59 20.71 -6.94
C LEU A 284 -9.22 20.99 -8.40
N ASP A 285 -10.02 20.51 -9.36
CA ASP A 285 -9.79 20.66 -10.79
C ASP A 285 -8.42 20.16 -11.27
N VAL A 286 -7.87 19.14 -10.61
CA VAL A 286 -6.56 18.56 -10.95
C VAL A 286 -6.69 17.73 -12.24
N PRO A 287 -6.00 18.10 -13.34
CA PRO A 287 -6.05 17.32 -14.56
C PRO A 287 -5.24 16.02 -14.42
N ARG A 288 -5.70 14.94 -15.04
CA ARG A 288 -4.90 13.73 -15.23
C ARG A 288 -3.75 14.03 -16.19
N ARG A 289 -2.54 13.66 -15.82
CA ARG A 289 -1.30 13.99 -16.53
C ARG A 289 -0.65 12.78 -17.18
N ALA A 290 -0.92 11.58 -16.66
CA ALA A 290 -0.25 10.36 -17.08
C ALA A 290 -0.43 10.08 -18.58
N ASN A 291 -1.63 10.26 -19.14
CA ASN A 291 -1.89 10.07 -20.56
C ASN A 291 -1.04 11.00 -21.46
N ALA A 292 -1.03 12.30 -21.17
CA ALA A 292 -0.26 13.27 -21.94
C ALA A 292 1.26 13.04 -21.82
N LEU A 293 1.74 12.69 -20.62
CA LEU A 293 3.15 12.35 -20.39
C LEU A 293 3.55 11.10 -21.17
N ALA A 294 2.72 10.04 -21.14
CA ALA A 294 2.96 8.82 -21.90
C ALA A 294 3.08 9.09 -23.41
N ALA A 295 2.17 9.92 -23.97
CA ALA A 295 2.23 10.31 -25.37
C ALA A 295 3.54 11.04 -25.71
N GLN A 296 3.99 11.94 -24.83
CA GLN A 296 5.27 12.65 -25.00
C GLN A 296 6.48 11.71 -24.97
N LEU A 297 6.50 10.77 -24.00
CA LEU A 297 7.60 9.81 -23.84
C LEU A 297 7.67 8.85 -25.04
N ARG A 298 6.52 8.35 -25.51
CA ARG A 298 6.43 7.52 -26.73
C ARG A 298 6.97 8.27 -27.95
N ALA A 299 6.52 9.50 -28.19
CA ALA A 299 6.98 10.29 -29.33
C ALA A 299 8.50 10.60 -29.28
N ARG A 300 9.07 10.82 -28.08
CA ARG A 300 10.52 10.96 -27.90
C ARG A 300 11.26 9.65 -28.20
N ALA A 301 10.71 8.52 -27.74
CA ALA A 301 11.28 7.20 -27.98
C ALA A 301 11.29 6.84 -29.48
N GLU A 302 10.20 7.08 -30.20
CA GLU A 302 10.11 6.85 -31.66
C GLU A 302 11.11 7.69 -32.45
N LYS A 303 11.27 8.97 -32.08
CA LYS A 303 12.30 9.84 -32.69
C LYS A 303 13.71 9.33 -32.43
N ALA A 304 14.00 8.87 -31.19
CA ALA A 304 15.31 8.33 -30.84
C ALA A 304 15.59 7.03 -31.58
N PHE A 305 14.60 6.13 -31.69
CA PHE A 305 14.69 4.87 -32.44
C PHE A 305 14.98 5.12 -33.92
N SER A 306 14.20 5.97 -34.58
CA SER A 306 14.39 6.34 -35.99
C SER A 306 15.72 7.04 -36.24
N ALA A 307 16.29 7.73 -35.26
CA ALA A 307 17.62 8.34 -35.34
C ALA A 307 18.73 7.31 -35.12
N SER A 308 18.50 6.25 -34.32
CA SER A 308 19.47 5.18 -34.05
C SER A 308 19.67 4.25 -35.23
N GLU A 309 18.61 3.94 -35.98
CA GLU A 309 18.70 3.20 -37.25
C GLU A 309 19.60 3.90 -38.25
N ARG A 310 19.67 5.25 -38.22
CA ARG A 310 20.52 6.06 -39.09
C ARG A 310 21.94 6.30 -38.56
N ARG A 311 22.20 6.14 -37.26
CA ARG A 311 23.49 6.49 -36.61
C ARG A 311 24.17 5.35 -35.86
N GLY A 312 23.59 4.13 -35.87
CA GLY A 312 24.07 3.01 -35.06
C GLY A 312 23.81 3.22 -33.55
N TRP A 313 24.26 2.30 -32.72
CA TRP A 313 23.98 2.19 -31.27
C TRP A 313 24.30 3.46 -30.45
N ALA A 314 25.19 4.34 -30.91
CA ALA A 314 25.51 5.59 -30.22
C ALA A 314 24.32 6.57 -30.11
N GLY A 315 23.26 6.39 -30.89
CA GLY A 315 22.07 7.25 -30.86
C GLY A 315 21.03 6.87 -29.81
N VAL A 316 21.06 5.63 -29.30
CA VAL A 316 20.07 5.12 -28.34
C VAL A 316 20.37 5.60 -26.91
N MET A 317 21.63 5.96 -26.62
CA MET A 317 22.10 6.38 -25.29
C MET A 317 22.00 7.90 -25.04
N GLN A 318 21.14 8.63 -25.77
CA GLN A 318 21.13 10.11 -25.71
C GLN A 318 20.51 10.71 -24.45
N ASP A 319 19.74 9.94 -23.66
CA ASP A 319 19.16 10.43 -22.41
C ASP A 319 19.33 9.38 -21.29
N PRO A 320 20.33 9.54 -20.42
CA PRO A 320 20.56 8.62 -19.30
C PRO A 320 19.47 8.68 -18.24
N LEU A 321 18.62 9.72 -18.22
CA LEU A 321 17.52 9.87 -17.26
C LEU A 321 16.19 9.31 -17.78
N ARG A 322 16.18 8.73 -18.97
CA ARG A 322 14.96 8.21 -19.59
C ARG A 322 14.20 7.21 -18.72
N ALA A 323 14.89 6.34 -18.01
CA ALA A 323 14.25 5.39 -17.09
C ALA A 323 13.49 6.11 -15.96
N MET A 324 14.04 7.23 -15.46
CA MET A 324 13.39 8.05 -14.43
C MET A 324 12.06 8.65 -14.93
N ASP A 325 12.00 9.10 -16.19
CA ASP A 325 10.75 9.63 -16.76
C ASP A 325 9.65 8.56 -16.78
N TRP A 326 9.97 7.32 -17.12
CA TRP A 326 9.02 6.20 -17.10
C TRP A 326 8.60 5.83 -15.68
N VAL A 327 9.52 5.79 -14.72
CA VAL A 327 9.20 5.56 -13.31
C VAL A 327 8.23 6.61 -12.78
N ASN A 328 8.48 7.89 -13.09
CA ASN A 328 7.57 8.97 -12.73
C ASN A 328 6.19 8.77 -13.37
N LEU A 329 6.14 8.41 -14.66
CA LEU A 329 4.90 8.12 -15.36
C LEU A 329 4.11 6.99 -14.68
N TYR A 330 4.75 5.88 -14.35
CA TYR A 330 4.10 4.74 -13.71
C TYR A 330 3.52 5.11 -12.35
N ALA A 331 4.28 5.83 -11.52
CA ALA A 331 3.80 6.29 -10.22
C ALA A 331 2.62 7.27 -10.34
N LEU A 332 2.69 8.23 -11.26
CA LEU A 332 1.61 9.17 -11.55
C LEU A 332 0.35 8.43 -12.00
N ALA A 333 0.47 7.48 -12.93
CA ALA A 333 -0.64 6.72 -13.48
C ALA A 333 -1.43 5.98 -12.39
N VAL A 334 -0.73 5.23 -11.54
CA VAL A 334 -1.36 4.50 -10.42
C VAL A 334 -2.01 5.45 -9.42
N ASN A 335 -1.36 6.58 -9.09
CA ASN A 335 -1.94 7.51 -8.12
C ASN A 335 -3.13 8.30 -8.67
N GLU A 336 -3.18 8.55 -9.97
CA GLU A 336 -4.36 9.14 -10.62
C GLU A 336 -5.54 8.14 -10.61
N GLU A 337 -5.30 6.84 -10.80
CA GLU A 337 -6.31 5.80 -10.61
C GLU A 337 -6.75 5.71 -9.14
N ASN A 338 -5.80 5.74 -8.21
CA ASN A 338 -6.12 5.79 -6.79
C ASN A 338 -6.99 7.00 -6.44
N ALA A 339 -6.62 8.20 -6.89
CA ALA A 339 -7.37 9.43 -6.63
C ALA A 339 -8.78 9.42 -7.24
N ALA A 340 -8.96 8.73 -8.36
CA ALA A 340 -10.27 8.54 -8.99
C ALA A 340 -11.17 7.54 -8.26
N GLY A 341 -10.62 6.76 -7.32
CA GLY A 341 -11.36 5.71 -6.62
C GLY A 341 -11.40 4.38 -7.36
N HIS A 342 -10.47 4.18 -8.28
CA HIS A 342 -10.38 2.99 -9.13
C HIS A 342 -9.52 1.88 -8.51
N ARG A 343 -9.37 0.77 -9.25
CA ARG A 343 -8.65 -0.43 -8.83
C ARG A 343 -7.16 -0.17 -8.67
N ILE A 344 -6.62 -0.46 -7.48
CA ILE A 344 -5.18 -0.43 -7.18
C ILE A 344 -4.81 -1.58 -6.22
N VAL A 345 -3.52 -1.76 -6.00
CA VAL A 345 -3.01 -2.56 -4.89
C VAL A 345 -2.62 -1.64 -3.74
N THR A 346 -3.18 -1.89 -2.56
CA THR A 346 -2.72 -1.30 -1.31
C THR A 346 -1.32 -1.83 -0.99
N ALA A 347 -0.28 -0.96 -0.90
CA ALA A 347 1.11 -1.37 -0.81
C ALA A 347 2.03 -0.31 -0.15
N PRO A 348 2.14 -0.23 1.17
CA PRO A 348 1.30 -0.82 2.20
C PRO A 348 0.01 -0.03 2.46
N THR A 349 -0.18 1.15 1.84
CA THR A 349 -1.38 1.98 1.90
C THR A 349 -1.79 2.45 0.51
N ASN A 350 -3.03 2.92 0.36
CA ASN A 350 -3.51 3.48 -0.91
C ASN A 350 -2.80 4.81 -1.24
N GLY A 351 -2.53 5.65 -0.24
CA GLY A 351 -1.83 6.92 -0.46
C GLY A 351 -0.43 6.76 -1.05
N ALA A 352 0.17 5.58 -0.87
CA ALA A 352 1.49 5.22 -1.40
C ALA A 352 1.45 4.17 -2.52
N ALA A 353 0.28 3.87 -3.07
CA ALA A 353 0.05 2.76 -4.01
C ALA A 353 0.86 2.83 -5.31
N GLY A 354 1.36 4.01 -5.69
CA GLY A 354 2.15 4.20 -6.91
C GLY A 354 3.62 3.85 -6.79
N VAL A 355 4.18 3.76 -5.57
CA VAL A 355 5.63 3.60 -5.37
C VAL A 355 6.11 2.21 -5.83
N ILE A 356 5.54 1.16 -5.26
CA ILE A 356 5.94 -0.23 -5.55
C ILE A 356 5.69 -0.61 -7.01
N PRO A 357 4.52 -0.34 -7.62
CA PRO A 357 4.29 -0.62 -9.04
C PRO A 357 5.27 0.09 -9.97
N ALA A 358 5.65 1.34 -9.64
CA ALA A 358 6.60 2.10 -10.46
C ALA A 358 8.01 1.49 -10.41
N VAL A 359 8.48 1.05 -9.23
CA VAL A 359 9.79 0.41 -9.09
C VAL A 359 9.77 -1.01 -9.69
N LEU A 360 8.66 -1.73 -9.54
CA LEU A 360 8.47 -3.03 -10.19
C LEU A 360 8.46 -2.89 -11.73
N GLY A 361 7.81 -1.84 -12.25
CA GLY A 361 7.86 -1.48 -13.66
C GLY A 361 9.28 -1.15 -14.14
N TYR A 362 10.07 -0.46 -13.31
CA TYR A 362 11.50 -0.25 -13.58
C TYR A 362 12.27 -1.57 -13.66
N LEU A 363 12.05 -2.48 -12.70
CA LEU A 363 12.69 -3.79 -12.67
C LEU A 363 12.46 -4.56 -13.98
N VAL A 364 11.20 -4.71 -14.40
CA VAL A 364 10.87 -5.54 -15.56
C VAL A 364 11.18 -4.87 -16.90
N ALA A 365 11.23 -3.54 -16.96
CA ALA A 365 11.47 -2.80 -18.20
C ALA A 365 12.96 -2.44 -18.43
N PHE A 366 13.75 -2.28 -17.34
CA PHE A 366 15.09 -1.72 -17.45
C PHE A 366 16.20 -2.55 -16.82
N CYS A 367 15.88 -3.63 -16.07
CA CYS A 367 16.90 -4.46 -15.40
C CYS A 367 17.07 -5.81 -16.13
N PRO A 368 18.28 -6.10 -16.67
CA PRO A 368 18.55 -7.38 -17.32
C PRO A 368 18.33 -8.58 -16.41
N GLU A 369 18.51 -8.42 -15.11
CA GLU A 369 18.30 -9.42 -14.07
C GLU A 369 16.86 -9.96 -14.07
N ALA A 370 15.90 -9.16 -14.49
CA ALA A 370 14.49 -9.56 -14.66
C ALA A 370 14.15 -9.92 -16.12
N GLY A 371 15.12 -10.31 -16.91
CA GLY A 371 14.90 -10.71 -18.31
C GLY A 371 14.57 -9.54 -19.25
N ALA A 372 14.84 -8.29 -18.84
CA ALA A 372 14.77 -7.16 -19.75
C ALA A 372 15.87 -7.28 -20.80
N SER A 373 15.52 -7.42 -22.07
CA SER A 373 16.49 -7.52 -23.16
C SER A 373 16.76 -6.14 -23.77
N PHE A 374 18.04 -5.71 -23.77
CA PHE A 374 18.49 -4.69 -24.71
C PHE A 374 18.51 -5.34 -26.11
N PRO A 375 17.77 -4.94 -27.10
CA PRO A 375 17.31 -3.61 -27.50
C PRO A 375 15.79 -3.40 -27.54
N ASP A 376 15.00 -4.18 -26.79
CA ASP A 376 13.53 -4.14 -26.86
C ASP A 376 12.88 -2.92 -26.16
N PHE A 377 13.62 -1.84 -26.00
CA PHE A 377 13.03 -0.54 -25.63
C PHE A 377 12.17 0.05 -26.77
N SER A 378 11.33 -0.80 -27.40
CA SER A 378 10.34 -0.25 -28.30
C SER A 378 9.34 0.55 -27.48
N PRO A 379 8.87 1.70 -27.97
CA PRO A 379 7.85 2.49 -27.29
C PRO A 379 6.56 1.72 -26.99
N SER A 380 6.26 0.69 -27.79
CA SER A 380 5.16 -0.25 -27.58
C SER A 380 5.37 -1.13 -26.35
N ASN A 381 6.59 -1.63 -26.11
CA ASN A 381 6.87 -2.55 -25.01
C ASN A 381 6.92 -1.84 -23.63
N LEU A 382 7.28 -0.55 -23.59
CA LEU A 382 7.29 0.24 -22.36
C LEU A 382 5.90 0.66 -21.90
N ALA A 383 4.90 0.59 -22.78
CA ALA A 383 3.52 0.93 -22.48
C ALA A 383 2.62 -0.32 -22.30
N GLY A 384 3.03 -1.47 -22.80
CA GLY A 384 2.34 -2.74 -22.64
C GLY A 384 2.93 -3.59 -21.50
N ILE A 385 3.21 -2.96 -20.36
CA ILE A 385 3.87 -3.64 -19.23
C ILE A 385 2.99 -4.75 -18.64
N SER A 386 1.66 -4.64 -18.74
CA SER A 386 0.72 -5.68 -18.33
C SER A 386 0.65 -6.86 -19.29
N GLU A 387 1.06 -6.67 -20.55
CA GLU A 387 1.09 -7.71 -21.55
C GLU A 387 2.38 -8.56 -21.50
N LEU A 388 3.33 -8.18 -20.63
CA LEU A 388 4.55 -8.95 -20.44
C LEU A 388 4.19 -10.31 -19.81
N PRO A 389 4.55 -11.44 -20.46
CA PRO A 389 4.22 -12.76 -19.93
C PRO A 389 4.93 -12.99 -18.59
N LEU A 390 4.16 -13.48 -17.61
CA LEU A 390 4.62 -13.91 -16.28
C LEU A 390 4.48 -15.43 -16.12
N ASP A 391 4.49 -16.14 -17.23
CA ASP A 391 4.41 -17.59 -17.30
C ASP A 391 5.78 -18.22 -17.60
N GLU A 392 5.82 -19.53 -17.75
CA GLU A 392 7.03 -20.27 -18.09
C GLU A 392 7.21 -20.44 -19.62
N SER A 393 6.56 -19.59 -20.42
CA SER A 393 6.58 -19.68 -21.89
C SER A 393 7.97 -19.44 -22.50
N SER A 394 8.86 -18.75 -21.78
CA SER A 394 10.24 -18.48 -22.17
C SER A 394 11.15 -18.30 -20.96
N GLU A 395 12.47 -18.46 -21.15
CA GLU A 395 13.47 -18.20 -20.10
C GLU A 395 13.38 -16.77 -19.57
N SER A 396 13.14 -15.79 -20.44
CA SER A 396 12.94 -14.38 -20.03
C SER A 396 11.67 -14.17 -19.21
N ALA A 397 10.57 -14.87 -19.54
CA ALA A 397 9.32 -14.78 -18.76
C ALA A 397 9.49 -15.44 -17.40
N SER A 398 10.10 -16.62 -17.32
CA SER A 398 10.41 -17.29 -16.06
C SER A 398 11.32 -16.45 -15.16
N CYS A 399 12.37 -15.84 -15.72
CA CYS A 399 13.29 -14.96 -15.00
C CYS A 399 12.53 -13.73 -14.45
N ARG A 400 11.68 -13.12 -15.26
CA ARG A 400 10.84 -11.98 -14.86
C ARG A 400 9.92 -12.33 -13.71
N ARG A 401 9.20 -13.45 -13.82
CA ARG A 401 8.29 -13.92 -12.77
C ARG A 401 9.04 -14.15 -11.46
N ALA A 402 10.18 -14.85 -11.50
CA ALA A 402 11.00 -15.09 -10.33
C ALA A 402 11.48 -13.80 -9.67
N SER A 403 12.00 -12.83 -10.45
CA SER A 403 12.45 -11.53 -9.94
C SER A 403 11.30 -10.71 -9.32
N ILE A 404 10.10 -10.78 -9.89
CA ILE A 404 8.90 -10.13 -9.31
C ILE A 404 8.54 -10.76 -7.97
N HIS A 405 8.55 -12.10 -7.87
CA HIS A 405 8.25 -12.80 -6.62
C HIS A 405 9.27 -12.46 -5.54
N GLU A 406 10.56 -12.50 -5.86
CA GLU A 406 11.63 -12.10 -4.94
C GLU A 406 11.46 -10.66 -4.45
N PHE A 407 11.16 -9.74 -5.38
CA PHE A 407 10.88 -8.34 -5.05
C PHE A 407 9.72 -8.22 -4.06
N LEU A 408 8.57 -8.82 -4.34
CA LEU A 408 7.38 -8.72 -3.50
C LEU A 408 7.58 -9.37 -2.12
N LEU A 409 8.27 -10.50 -2.06
CA LEU A 409 8.57 -11.18 -0.79
C LEU A 409 9.55 -10.38 0.08
N ALA A 410 10.60 -9.81 -0.49
CA ALA A 410 11.51 -8.94 0.26
C ALA A 410 10.81 -7.65 0.72
N ALA A 411 9.99 -7.04 -0.13
CA ALA A 411 9.15 -5.90 0.22
C ALA A 411 8.20 -6.24 1.38
N THR A 412 7.61 -7.45 1.38
CA THR A 412 6.77 -7.96 2.48
C THR A 412 7.51 -7.94 3.82
N ALA A 413 8.75 -8.43 3.87
CA ALA A 413 9.53 -8.45 5.11
C ALA A 413 9.67 -7.06 5.72
N ILE A 414 10.03 -6.06 4.91
CA ILE A 414 10.21 -4.68 5.36
C ILE A 414 8.87 -4.05 5.79
N GLY A 415 7.82 -4.25 5.01
CA GLY A 415 6.48 -3.78 5.36
C GLY A 415 5.97 -4.39 6.68
N ALA A 416 6.20 -5.68 6.88
CA ALA A 416 5.86 -6.40 8.12
C ALA A 416 6.61 -5.82 9.33
N LEU A 417 7.91 -5.57 9.21
CA LEU A 417 8.72 -4.96 10.28
C LEU A 417 8.21 -3.56 10.65
N ILE A 418 7.94 -2.71 9.66
CA ILE A 418 7.44 -1.35 9.89
C ILE A 418 6.05 -1.39 10.53
N LYS A 419 5.13 -2.22 10.02
CA LYS A 419 3.77 -2.32 10.57
C LYS A 419 3.76 -2.89 11.98
N THR A 420 4.67 -3.81 12.30
CA THR A 420 4.76 -4.43 13.64
C THR A 420 5.33 -3.48 14.69
N ASN A 421 6.32 -2.66 14.34
CA ASN A 421 7.06 -1.82 15.28
C ASN A 421 6.65 -0.34 15.25
N ALA A 422 5.86 0.07 14.26
CA ALA A 422 5.40 1.44 14.05
C ALA A 422 3.99 1.44 13.44
N SER A 423 3.54 2.61 12.97
CA SER A 423 2.29 2.75 12.22
C SER A 423 2.57 3.06 10.75
N ILE A 424 1.72 2.52 9.86
CA ILE A 424 1.66 2.88 8.44
C ILE A 424 0.46 3.80 8.14
N ALA A 425 -0.30 4.22 9.16
CA ALA A 425 -1.47 5.07 8.99
C ALA A 425 -1.04 6.54 8.86
N GLY A 426 -1.30 7.17 7.71
CA GLY A 426 -0.95 8.57 7.46
C GLY A 426 -1.56 9.55 8.47
N ALA A 427 -2.74 9.24 9.00
CA ALA A 427 -3.39 10.04 10.04
C ALA A 427 -2.62 10.06 11.38
N GLU A 428 -1.83 9.03 11.67
CA GLU A 428 -1.04 8.91 12.90
C GLU A 428 0.40 9.40 12.72
N VAL A 429 1.03 8.99 11.63
CA VAL A 429 2.48 9.15 11.45
C VAL A 429 2.86 9.98 10.22
N GLY A 430 1.91 10.47 9.44
CA GLY A 430 2.19 11.26 8.25
C GLY A 430 2.64 10.42 7.04
N CYS A 431 3.03 11.11 5.97
CA CYS A 431 3.53 10.46 4.75
C CYS A 431 4.87 9.75 4.95
N GLN A 432 5.63 10.07 6.01
CA GLN A 432 6.81 9.28 6.38
C GLN A 432 6.45 7.81 6.63
N GLY A 433 5.30 7.52 7.26
CA GLY A 433 4.83 6.17 7.52
C GLY A 433 4.11 5.51 6.33
N GLU A 434 3.59 6.27 5.38
CA GLU A 434 2.97 5.74 4.17
C GLU A 434 3.96 5.62 3.01
N VAL A 435 4.31 6.77 2.43
CA VAL A 435 5.20 6.86 1.26
C VAL A 435 6.63 6.43 1.62
N GLY A 436 7.08 6.73 2.86
CA GLY A 436 8.37 6.28 3.37
C GLY A 436 8.44 4.76 3.46
N SER A 437 7.41 4.12 4.03
CA SER A 437 7.34 2.66 4.10
C SER A 437 7.31 2.02 2.72
N ALA A 438 6.49 2.53 1.80
CA ALA A 438 6.45 2.03 0.42
C ALA A 438 7.81 2.19 -0.29
N SER A 439 8.50 3.31 -0.05
CA SER A 439 9.85 3.54 -0.61
C SER A 439 10.88 2.55 -0.04
N ALA A 440 10.84 2.28 1.27
CA ALA A 440 11.70 1.28 1.91
C ALA A 440 11.42 -0.14 1.41
N MET A 441 10.14 -0.52 1.32
CA MET A 441 9.70 -1.80 0.74
C MET A 441 10.18 -1.98 -0.69
N ALA A 442 10.00 -0.94 -1.52
CA ALA A 442 10.41 -0.98 -2.93
C ALA A 442 11.93 -1.02 -3.10
N ALA A 443 12.68 -0.30 -2.26
CA ALA A 443 14.14 -0.31 -2.28
C ALA A 443 14.70 -1.70 -1.91
N ALA A 444 14.17 -2.32 -0.86
CA ALA A 444 14.52 -3.68 -0.47
C ALA A 444 14.15 -4.70 -1.55
N GLY A 445 12.93 -4.61 -2.09
CA GLY A 445 12.48 -5.49 -3.17
C GLY A 445 13.40 -5.41 -4.39
N LEU A 446 13.75 -4.21 -4.81
CA LEU A 446 14.66 -4.00 -5.94
C LEU A 446 16.08 -4.52 -5.64
N ALA A 447 16.62 -4.21 -4.44
CA ALA A 447 17.94 -4.70 -4.06
C ALA A 447 18.01 -6.22 -4.02
N GLN A 448 16.96 -6.90 -3.52
CA GLN A 448 16.82 -8.35 -3.53
C GLN A 448 16.82 -8.91 -4.96
N ALA A 449 15.95 -8.38 -5.82
CA ALA A 449 15.80 -8.85 -7.22
C ALA A 449 17.06 -8.59 -8.07
N LEU A 450 17.92 -7.65 -7.66
CA LEU A 450 19.23 -7.39 -8.26
C LEU A 450 20.38 -8.19 -7.62
N GLY A 451 20.07 -9.20 -6.79
CA GLY A 451 21.05 -10.12 -6.21
C GLY A 451 21.77 -9.57 -4.97
N GLY A 452 21.21 -8.60 -4.28
CA GLY A 452 21.76 -8.06 -3.04
C GLY A 452 21.81 -9.07 -1.90
N THR A 453 22.85 -9.00 -1.07
CA THR A 453 22.92 -9.74 0.20
C THR A 453 21.83 -9.28 1.16
N PRO A 454 21.42 -10.11 2.15
CA PRO A 454 20.44 -9.69 3.16
C PRO A 454 20.76 -8.34 3.82
N GLN A 455 22.04 -8.08 4.10
CA GLN A 455 22.51 -6.81 4.68
C GLN A 455 22.34 -5.64 3.71
N GLN A 456 22.63 -5.83 2.42
CA GLN A 456 22.41 -4.80 1.39
C GLN A 456 20.92 -4.52 1.17
N VAL A 457 20.08 -5.55 1.22
CA VAL A 457 18.62 -5.42 1.09
C VAL A 457 18.04 -4.62 2.27
N GLU A 458 18.46 -4.91 3.48
CA GLU A 458 18.05 -4.17 4.69
C GLU A 458 18.56 -2.72 4.66
N ASN A 459 19.83 -2.50 4.28
CA ASN A 459 20.40 -1.17 4.13
C ASN A 459 19.70 -0.34 3.04
N ALA A 460 19.24 -0.95 1.96
CA ALA A 460 18.44 -0.27 0.95
C ALA A 460 17.12 0.27 1.52
N ALA A 461 16.46 -0.53 2.37
CA ALA A 461 15.24 -0.11 3.06
C ALA A 461 15.50 1.04 4.03
N GLU A 462 16.57 0.96 4.81
CA GLU A 462 17.00 2.00 5.75
C GLU A 462 17.26 3.33 5.03
N ILE A 463 18.12 3.34 4.00
CA ILE A 463 18.42 4.54 3.20
C ILE A 463 17.13 5.17 2.64
N ALA A 464 16.21 4.38 2.12
CA ALA A 464 14.96 4.90 1.58
C ALA A 464 14.04 5.47 2.66
N MET A 465 14.01 4.86 3.85
CA MET A 465 13.18 5.29 4.98
C MET A 465 13.72 6.58 5.59
N GLU A 466 15.02 6.66 5.91
CA GLU A 466 15.62 7.83 6.57
C GLU A 466 15.38 9.12 5.78
N HIS A 467 15.42 9.03 4.44
CA HIS A 467 15.16 10.16 3.54
C HIS A 467 13.66 10.46 3.34
N SER A 468 12.79 9.79 4.10
CA SER A 468 11.35 10.07 4.17
C SER A 468 10.94 10.66 5.51
N LEU A 469 11.82 10.63 6.53
CA LEU A 469 11.53 11.14 7.87
C LEU A 469 11.18 12.64 7.80
N GLY A 470 10.18 13.05 8.56
CA GLY A 470 9.68 14.42 8.59
C GLY A 470 8.59 14.75 7.55
N LEU A 471 8.22 13.83 6.65
CA LEU A 471 7.11 14.06 5.73
C LEU A 471 5.77 13.99 6.48
N THR A 472 5.07 15.12 6.50
CA THR A 472 3.74 15.26 7.09
C THR A 472 2.64 14.73 6.17
N CYS A 473 1.42 14.54 6.70
CA CYS A 473 0.22 14.23 5.91
C CYS A 473 -0.69 15.47 5.90
N ASP A 474 -0.58 16.24 4.83
CA ASP A 474 -1.26 17.54 4.65
C ASP A 474 -1.81 17.70 3.22
N PRO A 475 -2.66 16.77 2.75
CA PRO A 475 -3.21 16.85 1.40
C PRO A 475 -4.16 18.04 1.25
N VAL A 476 -4.06 18.75 0.13
CA VAL A 476 -4.91 19.89 -0.18
C VAL A 476 -6.38 19.44 -0.24
N GLY A 477 -7.23 20.13 0.50
CA GLY A 477 -8.66 19.80 0.58
C GLY A 477 -8.97 18.42 1.20
N GLY A 478 -7.98 17.77 1.83
CA GLY A 478 -8.12 16.41 2.34
C GLY A 478 -8.13 15.32 1.24
N LEU A 479 -7.83 15.68 -0.01
CA LEU A 479 -7.87 14.76 -1.16
C LEU A 479 -6.49 14.15 -1.41
N VAL A 480 -6.43 12.85 -1.69
CA VAL A 480 -5.20 12.13 -2.01
C VAL A 480 -4.74 12.46 -3.45
N GLN A 481 -4.46 13.74 -3.69
CA GLN A 481 -4.09 14.30 -4.98
C GLN A 481 -2.81 15.15 -4.88
N ILE A 482 -2.87 16.30 -4.18
CA ILE A 482 -1.75 17.21 -4.01
C ILE A 482 -1.37 17.25 -2.52
N PRO A 483 -0.11 16.95 -2.16
CA PRO A 483 1.05 16.58 -2.99
C PRO A 483 1.22 15.05 -3.20
N CYS A 484 0.23 14.24 -2.88
CA CYS A 484 0.36 12.77 -2.79
C CYS A 484 0.85 12.14 -4.10
N ILE A 485 0.33 12.58 -5.24
CA ILE A 485 0.66 12.01 -6.55
C ILE A 485 2.16 12.20 -6.84
N GLU A 486 2.69 13.42 -6.67
CA GLU A 486 4.11 13.71 -6.90
C GLU A 486 5.01 13.03 -5.85
N ARG A 487 4.58 12.94 -4.59
CA ARG A 487 5.34 12.26 -3.54
C ARG A 487 5.63 10.80 -3.89
N ASN A 488 4.67 10.10 -4.52
CA ASN A 488 4.89 8.72 -4.96
C ASN A 488 5.94 8.63 -6.07
N ALA A 489 5.90 9.54 -7.05
CA ALA A 489 6.89 9.58 -8.13
C ALA A 489 8.31 9.81 -7.58
N ILE A 490 8.47 10.82 -6.72
CA ILE A 490 9.76 11.10 -6.07
C ILE A 490 10.22 9.93 -5.20
N ALA A 491 9.32 9.28 -4.47
CA ALA A 491 9.64 8.15 -3.60
C ALA A 491 10.06 6.90 -4.39
N ALA A 492 9.45 6.66 -5.56
CA ALA A 492 9.84 5.55 -6.44
C ALA A 492 11.27 5.74 -6.99
N VAL A 493 11.59 6.95 -7.47
CA VAL A 493 12.96 7.29 -7.92
C VAL A 493 13.97 7.18 -6.76
N LYS A 494 13.60 7.66 -5.57
CA LYS A 494 14.42 7.54 -4.37
C LYS A 494 14.67 6.07 -4.01
N ALA A 495 13.66 5.20 -4.07
CA ALA A 495 13.80 3.77 -3.79
C ALA A 495 14.81 3.10 -4.73
N ILE A 496 14.77 3.43 -6.03
CA ILE A 496 15.75 2.92 -7.00
C ILE A 496 17.16 3.40 -6.65
N ASN A 497 17.31 4.68 -6.31
CA ASN A 497 18.61 5.22 -5.92
C ASN A 497 19.14 4.57 -4.63
N ALA A 498 18.28 4.38 -3.62
CA ALA A 498 18.63 3.71 -2.36
C ALA A 498 19.10 2.27 -2.58
N ALA A 499 18.36 1.48 -3.38
CA ALA A 499 18.76 0.12 -3.75
C ALA A 499 20.14 0.10 -4.42
N ARG A 500 20.38 0.98 -5.38
CA ARG A 500 21.67 1.05 -6.08
C ARG A 500 22.81 1.48 -5.16
N MET A 501 22.59 2.42 -4.25
CA MET A 501 23.59 2.85 -3.26
C MET A 501 23.96 1.69 -2.33
N ALA A 502 22.96 0.97 -1.80
CA ALA A 502 23.19 -0.16 -0.91
C ALA A 502 23.97 -1.29 -1.59
N LEU A 503 23.69 -1.57 -2.88
CA LEU A 503 24.38 -2.59 -3.65
C LEU A 503 25.86 -2.26 -3.93
N TRP A 504 26.28 -1.00 -3.89
CA TRP A 504 27.69 -0.60 -3.99
C TRP A 504 28.47 -0.84 -2.70
N GLY A 505 27.80 -0.86 -1.55
CA GLY A 505 28.38 -1.07 -0.23
C GLY A 505 28.50 -2.55 0.12
N ASP A 506 29.06 -2.80 1.29
CA ASP A 506 29.17 -4.14 1.89
C ASP A 506 27.98 -4.48 2.80
N GLY A 507 26.96 -3.61 2.84
CA GLY A 507 25.78 -3.73 3.70
C GLY A 507 26.03 -3.38 5.16
N ARG A 508 27.20 -2.86 5.53
CA ARG A 508 27.49 -2.41 6.90
C ARG A 508 27.06 -0.97 7.08
N HIS A 509 26.21 -0.74 8.05
CA HIS A 509 25.73 0.59 8.42
C HIS A 509 25.47 0.67 9.93
N THR A 510 25.35 1.89 10.45
CA THR A 510 25.26 2.13 11.91
C THR A 510 23.81 2.11 12.40
N VAL A 511 22.88 2.48 11.55
CA VAL A 511 21.43 2.52 11.84
C VAL A 511 20.74 1.41 11.06
N SER A 512 19.85 0.68 11.71
CA SER A 512 19.08 -0.40 11.10
C SER A 512 17.61 -0.34 11.54
#